data_91665d42801a25360e48b8761d84de96
#
_entry.id   91665d42801a25360e48b8761d84de96
#
_cell.length_a   1.000
_cell.length_b   1.000
_cell.length_c   1.000
_cell.angle_alpha   90.00
_cell.angle_beta   90.00
_cell.angle_gamma   90.00
#
_symmetry.space_group_name_H-M   'P 1'
#
loop_
_entity.id
_entity.type
_entity.pdbx_description
1 polymer ?
#
loop_
_entity_poly.entity_id
_entity_poly.type
_entity_poly.pdbx_seq_one_letter_code
_entity_poly.pdbx_strand_id
1 'polypeptide(L)'
;MEQTEAEGSSIRTPFRAALVVLLIYIFLVGVSSLETGIKIMGEDTQERLFSAASNPIAALCIGILGTVLVQSSSASTSVIVGLVASGALGVDDAVPMVMGANIGTTVTNTLVSLGHIRQSNEFSRAFAAATVHDFFNVLAVIVLLPIELAFGLISGTAEFISERLVGSAGTEWKSPVKAWVKEPVSWIRDFWELVGSNTTVQGLLVVFTGLVIILVALTFITKNMRSLVADRMERSFNAMLGRGGGMVAIILGMLITISVQSSSITTSILIPLAGAGVIKLRNAYPVTLGANVGTTITALLASLAASSPEALTVALAHTTFNVFGILALYVVPLVRYVPVTAAERMADIAVKRRTLAVAYVAVAFIVMPLIGVAVLG
;
A
#
# COMPACT_ATOMS: atom_id res chain seq x y z
N MET A 1 -16.84 39.59 -9.07
CA MET A 1 -15.95 38.67 -8.29
C MET A 1 -16.21 37.19 -8.53
N GLU A 2 -17.46 36.74 -8.61
CA GLU A 2 -17.80 35.31 -8.90
C GLU A 2 -17.33 34.78 -10.26
N GLN A 3 -17.32 35.61 -11.32
CA GLN A 3 -16.87 35.15 -12.65
C GLN A 3 -15.37 34.91 -12.74
N THR A 4 -14.55 35.67 -12.01
CA THR A 4 -13.09 35.50 -11.97
C THR A 4 -12.66 34.26 -11.16
N GLU A 5 -13.44 33.84 -10.16
CA GLU A 5 -13.19 32.59 -9.41
C GLU A 5 -13.57 31.34 -10.22
N ALA A 6 -14.64 31.42 -11.03
CA ALA A 6 -15.06 30.33 -11.90
C ALA A 6 -14.06 30.08 -13.05
N GLU A 7 -13.50 31.11 -13.67
CA GLU A 7 -12.47 30.97 -14.72
C GLU A 7 -11.14 30.43 -14.14
N GLY A 8 -10.73 30.89 -12.97
CA GLY A 8 -9.53 30.37 -12.30
C GLY A 8 -9.65 28.90 -11.89
N SER A 9 -10.85 28.40 -11.59
CA SER A 9 -11.14 26.99 -11.30
C SER A 9 -11.08 26.12 -12.56
N SER A 10 -11.57 26.63 -13.69
CA SER A 10 -11.62 25.92 -14.97
C SER A 10 -10.24 25.59 -15.54
N ILE A 11 -9.27 26.49 -15.42
CA ILE A 11 -7.90 26.28 -15.92
C ILE A 11 -7.07 25.41 -14.96
N ARG A 12 -7.34 25.45 -13.66
CA ARG A 12 -6.60 24.68 -12.65
C ARG A 12 -6.84 23.18 -12.73
N THR A 13 -8.03 22.76 -13.12
CA THR A 13 -8.41 21.33 -13.20
C THR A 13 -7.65 20.59 -14.31
N PRO A 14 -7.63 21.03 -15.60
CA PRO A 14 -6.87 20.34 -16.64
C PRO A 14 -5.35 20.40 -16.39
N PHE A 15 -4.83 21.49 -15.84
CA PHE A 15 -3.42 21.59 -15.46
C PHE A 15 -3.05 20.53 -14.39
N ARG A 16 -3.87 20.36 -13.36
CA ARG A 16 -3.62 19.32 -12.33
C ARG A 16 -3.74 17.92 -12.90
N ALA A 17 -4.68 17.67 -13.81
CA ALA A 17 -4.79 16.37 -14.47
C ALA A 17 -3.55 16.06 -15.31
N ALA A 18 -3.06 17.01 -16.09
CA ALA A 18 -1.81 16.87 -16.84
C ALA A 18 -0.59 16.66 -15.93
N LEU A 19 -0.54 17.40 -14.81
CA LEU A 19 0.51 17.21 -13.79
C LEU A 19 0.47 15.80 -13.18
N VAL A 20 -0.72 15.24 -12.90
CA VAL A 20 -0.85 13.88 -12.39
C VAL A 20 -0.32 12.85 -13.40
N VAL A 21 -0.63 13.00 -14.69
CA VAL A 21 -0.09 12.13 -15.74
C VAL A 21 1.44 12.20 -15.79
N LEU A 22 2.01 13.42 -15.72
CA LEU A 22 3.46 13.60 -15.65
C LEU A 22 4.05 12.96 -14.39
N LEU A 23 3.41 13.11 -13.24
CA LEU A 23 3.88 12.52 -11.99
C LEU A 23 3.80 11.00 -12.01
N ILE A 24 2.80 10.40 -12.66
CA ILE A 24 2.75 8.95 -12.89
C ILE A 24 3.94 8.51 -13.75
N TYR A 25 4.27 9.26 -14.80
CA TYR A 25 5.46 8.98 -15.60
C TYR A 25 6.75 9.07 -14.77
N ILE A 26 6.91 10.12 -13.95
CA ILE A 26 8.06 10.28 -13.04
C ILE A 26 8.12 9.11 -12.03
N PHE A 27 6.98 8.69 -11.49
CA PHE A 27 6.90 7.52 -10.61
C PHE A 27 7.42 6.25 -11.32
N LEU A 28 7.03 6.01 -12.57
CA LEU A 28 7.49 4.87 -13.35
C LEU A 28 9.00 4.92 -13.64
N VAL A 29 9.56 6.12 -13.88
CA VAL A 29 11.03 6.32 -13.94
C VAL A 29 11.68 5.93 -12.62
N GLY A 30 11.10 6.31 -11.47
CA GLY A 30 11.62 5.95 -10.15
C GLY A 30 11.65 4.43 -9.93
N VAL A 31 10.59 3.70 -10.28
CA VAL A 31 10.52 2.23 -10.17
C VAL A 31 11.57 1.56 -11.07
N SER A 32 11.69 1.99 -12.32
CA SER A 32 12.69 1.44 -13.23
C SER A 32 14.12 1.79 -12.85
N SER A 33 14.35 2.96 -12.22
CA SER A 33 15.65 3.33 -11.66
C SER A 33 16.02 2.41 -10.48
N LEU A 34 15.07 2.10 -9.60
CA LEU A 34 15.28 1.18 -8.49
C LEU A 34 15.68 -0.20 -9.01
N GLU A 35 14.92 -0.78 -9.96
CA GLU A 35 15.25 -2.04 -10.63
C GLU A 35 16.68 -2.01 -11.22
N THR A 36 17.00 -0.95 -11.96
CA THR A 36 18.31 -0.79 -12.61
C THR A 36 19.45 -0.70 -11.59
N GLY A 37 19.26 0.10 -10.53
CA GLY A 37 20.27 0.25 -9.48
C GLY A 37 20.57 -1.06 -8.76
N ILE A 38 19.56 -1.87 -8.49
CA ILE A 38 19.73 -3.21 -7.89
C ILE A 38 20.51 -4.12 -8.82
N LYS A 39 20.20 -4.14 -10.13
CA LYS A 39 20.94 -4.93 -11.12
C LYS A 39 22.42 -4.53 -11.21
N ILE A 40 22.75 -3.24 -11.08
CA ILE A 40 24.14 -2.74 -11.09
C ILE A 40 24.94 -3.28 -9.90
N MET A 41 24.34 -3.50 -8.72
CA MET A 41 25.03 -3.99 -7.53
C MET A 41 25.60 -5.40 -7.67
N GLY A 42 25.07 -6.21 -8.60
CA GLY A 42 25.47 -7.60 -8.83
C GLY A 42 24.81 -8.59 -7.86
N GLU A 43 24.78 -9.86 -8.28
CA GLU A 43 24.04 -10.95 -7.60
C GLU A 43 24.51 -11.17 -6.15
N ASP A 44 25.83 -11.23 -5.90
CA ASP A 44 26.39 -11.45 -4.56
C ASP A 44 25.94 -10.39 -3.53
N THR A 45 25.83 -9.14 -3.96
CA THR A 45 25.36 -8.04 -3.10
C THR A 45 23.87 -8.11 -2.86
N GLN A 46 23.11 -8.46 -3.90
CA GLN A 46 21.66 -8.65 -3.82
C GLN A 46 21.31 -9.78 -2.84
N GLU A 47 21.96 -10.95 -2.98
CA GLU A 47 21.75 -12.11 -2.13
C GLU A 47 22.01 -11.78 -0.65
N ARG A 48 23.10 -11.06 -0.35
CA ARG A 48 23.40 -10.62 1.04
C ARG A 48 22.38 -9.63 1.60
N LEU A 49 21.88 -8.71 0.79
CA LEU A 49 20.92 -7.69 1.24
C LEU A 49 19.52 -8.26 1.49
N PHE A 50 19.14 -9.28 0.72
CA PHE A 50 17.78 -9.81 0.75
C PHE A 50 17.66 -11.20 1.35
N SER A 51 18.76 -11.80 1.83
CA SER A 51 18.75 -13.11 2.51
C SER A 51 17.77 -13.16 3.68
N ALA A 52 17.60 -12.08 4.43
CA ALA A 52 16.65 -12.00 5.53
C ALA A 52 15.18 -12.15 5.08
N ALA A 53 14.87 -11.89 3.81
CA ALA A 53 13.52 -12.03 3.26
C ALA A 53 13.16 -13.48 2.89
N SER A 54 14.11 -14.41 2.88
CA SER A 54 13.84 -15.83 2.59
C SER A 54 13.02 -16.55 3.66
N ASN A 55 12.94 -16.00 4.87
CA ASN A 55 12.01 -16.47 5.88
C ASN A 55 10.67 -15.73 5.76
N PRO A 56 9.53 -16.41 5.56
CA PRO A 56 8.24 -15.76 5.33
C PRO A 56 7.78 -14.83 6.46
N ILE A 57 8.11 -15.16 7.72
CA ILE A 57 7.76 -14.31 8.87
C ILE A 57 8.69 -13.08 8.93
N ALA A 58 9.97 -13.25 8.63
CA ALA A 58 10.89 -12.11 8.52
C ALA A 58 10.48 -11.19 7.35
N ALA A 59 10.13 -11.75 6.19
CA ALA A 59 9.61 -11.00 5.05
C ALA A 59 8.35 -10.21 5.40
N LEU A 60 7.39 -10.82 6.11
CA LEU A 60 6.20 -10.15 6.64
C LEU A 60 6.60 -8.96 7.54
N CYS A 61 7.52 -9.18 8.47
CA CYS A 61 8.01 -8.16 9.40
C CYS A 61 8.73 -7.02 8.66
N ILE A 62 9.56 -7.34 7.67
CA ILE A 62 10.22 -6.34 6.79
C ILE A 62 9.17 -5.49 6.06
N GLY A 63 8.11 -6.11 5.54
CA GLY A 63 7.01 -5.42 4.90
C GLY A 63 6.28 -4.45 5.84
N ILE A 64 6.01 -4.87 7.09
CA ILE A 64 5.42 -4.01 8.13
C ILE A 64 6.35 -2.82 8.39
N LEU A 65 7.61 -3.06 8.74
CA LEU A 65 8.59 -2.02 9.08
C LEU A 65 8.82 -1.05 7.93
N GLY A 66 9.00 -1.56 6.71
CA GLY A 66 9.18 -0.74 5.52
C GLY A 66 8.02 0.24 5.33
N THR A 67 6.79 -0.24 5.49
CA THR A 67 5.59 0.61 5.36
C THR A 67 5.45 1.59 6.51
N VAL A 68 5.74 1.19 7.74
CA VAL A 68 5.70 2.08 8.92
C VAL A 68 6.74 3.18 8.82
N LEU A 69 7.94 2.88 8.34
CA LEU A 69 9.02 3.87 8.17
C LEU A 69 8.71 4.86 7.05
N VAL A 70 8.23 4.37 5.91
CA VAL A 70 7.90 5.20 4.74
C VAL A 70 6.54 5.89 4.89
N GLN A 71 5.67 5.43 5.79
CA GLN A 71 4.27 5.88 5.96
C GLN A 71 3.44 5.79 4.67
N SER A 72 3.80 4.85 3.77
CA SER A 72 3.14 4.67 2.48
C SER A 72 3.26 3.22 2.00
N SER A 73 2.16 2.46 2.07
CA SER A 73 2.12 1.11 1.51
C SER A 73 2.25 1.11 -0.01
N SER A 74 1.73 2.13 -0.69
CA SER A 74 1.92 2.28 -2.15
C SER A 74 3.39 2.38 -2.52
N ALA A 75 4.19 3.15 -1.77
CA ALA A 75 5.63 3.22 -1.97
C ALA A 75 6.31 1.88 -1.63
N SER A 76 6.00 1.30 -0.47
CA SER A 76 6.59 0.03 -0.04
C SER A 76 6.30 -1.10 -1.02
N THR A 77 5.05 -1.25 -1.49
CA THR A 77 4.71 -2.27 -2.48
C THR A 77 5.34 -2.01 -3.84
N SER A 78 5.51 -0.73 -4.24
CA SER A 78 6.23 -0.40 -5.48
C SER A 78 7.72 -0.76 -5.40
N VAL A 79 8.33 -0.60 -4.22
CA VAL A 79 9.70 -1.05 -3.97
C VAL A 79 9.79 -2.57 -4.06
N ILE A 80 8.86 -3.31 -3.43
CA ILE A 80 8.80 -4.78 -3.50
C ILE A 80 8.66 -5.25 -4.96
N VAL A 81 7.78 -4.62 -5.75
CA VAL A 81 7.63 -4.88 -7.19
C VAL A 81 8.95 -4.64 -7.93
N GLY A 82 9.67 -3.56 -7.61
CA GLY A 82 10.98 -3.25 -8.19
C GLY A 82 12.07 -4.26 -7.81
N LEU A 83 12.07 -4.76 -6.56
CA LEU A 83 12.97 -5.82 -6.09
C LEU A 83 12.75 -7.13 -6.87
N VAL A 84 11.50 -7.52 -7.07
CA VAL A 84 11.17 -8.70 -7.87
C VAL A 84 11.53 -8.48 -9.35
N ALA A 85 11.26 -7.31 -9.90
CA ALA A 85 11.63 -6.96 -11.27
C ALA A 85 13.14 -7.02 -11.53
N SER A 86 13.95 -6.74 -10.50
CA SER A 86 15.41 -6.84 -10.58
C SER A 86 15.93 -8.28 -10.51
N GLY A 87 15.12 -9.22 -10.03
CA GLY A 87 15.53 -10.59 -9.70
C GLY A 87 16.13 -10.76 -8.30
N ALA A 88 16.19 -9.68 -7.50
CA ALA A 88 16.76 -9.72 -6.16
C ALA A 88 15.84 -10.39 -5.12
N LEU A 89 14.54 -10.50 -5.43
CA LEU A 89 13.54 -11.11 -4.56
C LEU A 89 12.65 -12.05 -5.39
N GLY A 90 12.42 -13.25 -4.89
CA GLY A 90 11.46 -14.20 -5.45
C GLY A 90 10.01 -13.79 -5.21
N VAL A 91 9.09 -14.31 -6.03
CA VAL A 91 7.64 -14.08 -5.83
C VAL A 91 7.18 -14.63 -4.48
N ASP A 92 7.65 -15.82 -4.11
CA ASP A 92 7.28 -16.50 -2.86
C ASP A 92 7.70 -15.72 -1.61
N ASP A 93 8.84 -15.03 -1.66
CA ASP A 93 9.33 -14.16 -0.58
C ASP A 93 8.62 -12.79 -0.58
N ALA A 94 8.26 -12.30 -1.76
CA ALA A 94 7.58 -11.03 -1.93
C ALA A 94 6.13 -11.05 -1.43
N VAL A 95 5.41 -12.17 -1.54
CA VAL A 95 4.01 -12.27 -1.10
C VAL A 95 3.86 -12.02 0.40
N PRO A 96 4.60 -12.67 1.32
CA PRO A 96 4.57 -12.33 2.73
C PRO A 96 4.97 -10.87 3.02
N MET A 97 5.94 -10.33 2.29
CA MET A 97 6.37 -8.94 2.43
C MET A 97 5.25 -7.95 2.05
N VAL A 98 4.50 -8.24 0.98
CA VAL A 98 3.31 -7.45 0.57
C VAL A 98 2.19 -7.55 1.61
N MET A 99 1.96 -8.74 2.18
CA MET A 99 1.00 -8.92 3.29
C MET A 99 1.40 -8.05 4.49
N GLY A 100 2.68 -8.00 4.82
CA GLY A 100 3.22 -7.14 5.87
C GLY A 100 3.05 -5.66 5.57
N ALA A 101 3.31 -5.24 4.34
CA ALA A 101 3.09 -3.86 3.91
C ALA A 101 1.61 -3.44 4.08
N ASN A 102 0.69 -4.35 3.87
CA ASN A 102 -0.74 -4.12 4.09
C ASN A 102 -1.07 -3.88 5.58
N ILE A 103 -0.48 -4.65 6.50
CA ILE A 103 -0.61 -4.42 7.95
C ILE A 103 0.00 -3.05 8.31
N GLY A 104 1.21 -2.74 7.85
CA GLY A 104 1.91 -1.50 8.16
C GLY A 104 1.15 -0.22 7.75
N THR A 105 0.26 -0.30 6.74
CA THR A 105 -0.57 0.82 6.27
C THR A 105 -1.42 1.42 7.38
N THR A 106 -1.88 0.61 8.30
CA THR A 106 -2.92 0.97 9.27
C THR A 106 -2.40 1.82 10.43
N VAL A 107 -1.07 1.84 10.65
CA VAL A 107 -0.44 2.66 11.70
C VAL A 107 -0.83 4.14 11.60
N THR A 108 -0.91 4.69 10.37
CA THR A 108 -1.30 6.09 10.15
C THR A 108 -2.69 6.38 10.70
N ASN A 109 -3.65 5.48 10.47
CA ASN A 109 -5.02 5.60 10.97
C ASN A 109 -5.07 5.58 12.50
N THR A 110 -4.32 4.67 13.10
CA THR A 110 -4.24 4.54 14.56
C THR A 110 -3.62 5.79 15.17
N LEU A 111 -2.58 6.37 14.57
CA LEU A 111 -2.01 7.65 14.98
C LEU A 111 -3.02 8.80 14.86
N VAL A 112 -3.81 8.87 13.78
CA VAL A 112 -4.86 9.91 13.60
C VAL A 112 -5.90 9.80 14.71
N SER A 113 -6.31 8.59 15.11
CA SER A 113 -7.28 8.40 16.17
C SER A 113 -6.81 8.91 17.54
N LEU A 114 -5.49 8.92 17.79
CA LEU A 114 -4.91 9.48 19.03
C LEU A 114 -5.14 10.99 19.15
N GLY A 115 -5.44 11.69 18.05
CA GLY A 115 -5.87 13.09 18.08
C GLY A 115 -7.14 13.33 18.92
N HIS A 116 -8.00 12.30 19.05
CA HIS A 116 -9.23 12.35 19.85
C HIS A 116 -9.05 11.89 21.31
N ILE A 117 -7.82 11.58 21.75
CA ILE A 117 -7.51 10.92 23.04
C ILE A 117 -8.04 11.68 24.26
N ARG A 118 -8.29 12.99 24.16
CA ARG A 118 -8.79 13.81 25.27
C ARG A 118 -10.28 13.62 25.55
N GLN A 119 -11.07 13.21 24.56
CA GLN A 119 -12.52 13.05 24.65
C GLN A 119 -12.89 11.56 24.61
N SER A 120 -13.14 10.96 25.77
CA SER A 120 -13.25 9.49 25.92
C SER A 120 -14.27 8.84 24.97
N ASN A 121 -15.44 9.45 24.77
CA ASN A 121 -16.49 8.88 23.91
C ASN A 121 -16.14 8.99 22.41
N GLU A 122 -15.53 10.10 21.99
CA GLU A 122 -15.04 10.28 20.62
C GLU A 122 -13.84 9.38 20.35
N PHE A 123 -12.93 9.31 21.31
CA PHE A 123 -11.74 8.48 21.23
C PHE A 123 -12.09 7.00 21.07
N SER A 124 -13.04 6.47 21.85
CA SER A 124 -13.48 5.08 21.71
C SER A 124 -13.92 4.77 20.28
N ARG A 125 -14.80 5.61 19.73
CA ARG A 125 -15.30 5.41 18.36
C ARG A 125 -14.24 5.62 17.28
N ALA A 126 -13.42 6.66 17.43
CA ALA A 126 -12.34 6.97 16.51
C ALA A 126 -11.26 5.88 16.50
N PHE A 127 -10.87 5.39 17.69
CA PHE A 127 -9.87 4.33 17.84
C PHE A 127 -10.38 2.99 17.30
N ALA A 128 -11.65 2.65 17.56
CA ALA A 128 -12.27 1.47 16.97
C ALA A 128 -12.33 1.57 15.44
N ALA A 129 -12.65 2.74 14.87
CA ALA A 129 -12.67 2.96 13.42
C ALA A 129 -11.28 2.87 12.78
N ALA A 130 -10.23 3.25 13.49
CA ALA A 130 -8.86 3.08 13.05
C ALA A 130 -8.43 1.61 13.11
N THR A 131 -8.62 0.97 14.26
CA THR A 131 -8.09 -0.38 14.52
C THR A 131 -8.89 -1.51 13.87
N VAL A 132 -10.12 -1.28 13.40
CA VAL A 132 -10.86 -2.31 12.62
C VAL A 132 -10.10 -2.70 11.36
N HIS A 133 -9.39 -1.78 10.76
CA HIS A 133 -8.52 -2.02 9.61
C HIS A 133 -7.31 -2.90 9.99
N ASP A 134 -6.69 -2.61 11.14
CA ASP A 134 -5.57 -3.41 11.69
C ASP A 134 -6.02 -4.85 11.90
N PHE A 135 -7.12 -5.05 12.64
CA PHE A 135 -7.65 -6.37 12.94
C PHE A 135 -8.04 -7.14 11.68
N PHE A 136 -8.60 -6.48 10.67
CA PHE A 136 -8.88 -7.14 9.40
C PHE A 136 -7.61 -7.63 8.73
N ASN A 137 -6.58 -6.77 8.57
CA ASN A 137 -5.34 -7.13 7.91
C ASN A 137 -4.58 -8.24 8.67
N VAL A 138 -4.49 -8.14 9.99
CA VAL A 138 -3.84 -9.15 10.83
C VAL A 138 -4.58 -10.50 10.73
N LEU A 139 -5.92 -10.50 10.82
CA LEU A 139 -6.70 -11.73 10.69
C LEU A 139 -6.62 -12.32 9.28
N ALA A 140 -6.59 -11.48 8.24
CA ALA A 140 -6.37 -11.93 6.87
C ALA A 140 -5.01 -12.62 6.72
N VAL A 141 -3.95 -12.07 7.31
CA VAL A 141 -2.62 -12.70 7.32
C VAL A 141 -2.63 -14.00 8.12
N ILE A 142 -3.23 -14.04 9.31
CA ILE A 142 -3.31 -15.26 10.13
C ILE A 142 -4.00 -16.40 9.38
N VAL A 143 -5.01 -16.09 8.56
CA VAL A 143 -5.74 -17.12 7.79
C VAL A 143 -5.01 -17.44 6.49
N LEU A 144 -4.58 -16.43 5.74
CA LEU A 144 -4.12 -16.64 4.36
C LEU A 144 -2.63 -16.97 4.26
N LEU A 145 -1.77 -16.48 5.18
CA LEU A 145 -0.34 -16.80 5.12
C LEU A 145 -0.05 -18.29 5.30
N PRO A 146 -0.64 -19.02 6.27
CA PRO A 146 -0.45 -20.47 6.34
C PRO A 146 -0.96 -21.21 5.08
N ILE A 147 -2.07 -20.76 4.49
CA ILE A 147 -2.61 -21.34 3.26
C ILE A 147 -1.67 -21.07 2.08
N GLU A 148 -1.13 -19.85 2.00
CA GLU A 148 -0.13 -19.49 1.01
C GLU A 148 1.11 -20.37 1.10
N LEU A 149 1.68 -20.50 2.29
CA LEU A 149 2.88 -21.32 2.51
C LEU A 149 2.67 -22.81 2.24
N ALA A 150 1.45 -23.31 2.46
CA ALA A 150 1.13 -24.74 2.25
C ALA A 150 0.73 -25.06 0.80
N PHE A 151 0.07 -24.13 0.11
CA PHE A 151 -0.62 -24.41 -1.15
C PHE A 151 -0.32 -23.40 -2.28
N GLY A 152 0.39 -22.29 -2.00
CA GLY A 152 0.62 -21.23 -2.99
C GLY A 152 -0.68 -20.61 -3.55
N LEU A 153 -1.71 -20.45 -2.69
CA LEU A 153 -3.04 -20.04 -3.14
C LEU A 153 -3.02 -18.63 -3.78
N ILE A 154 -2.29 -17.70 -3.18
CA ILE A 154 -2.24 -16.31 -3.64
C ILE A 154 -1.26 -16.17 -4.79
N SER A 155 -0.03 -16.69 -4.62
CA SER A 155 1.02 -16.68 -5.64
C SER A 155 0.58 -17.41 -6.90
N GLY A 156 0.06 -18.64 -6.78
CA GLY A 156 -0.42 -19.43 -7.92
C GLY A 156 -1.63 -18.81 -8.62
N THR A 157 -2.56 -18.18 -7.87
CA THR A 157 -3.68 -17.45 -8.51
C THR A 157 -3.17 -16.23 -9.26
N ALA A 158 -2.24 -15.48 -8.69
CA ALA A 158 -1.65 -14.30 -9.30
C ALA A 158 -0.83 -14.67 -10.55
N GLU A 159 -0.05 -15.74 -10.50
CA GLU A 159 0.71 -16.29 -11.62
C GLU A 159 -0.20 -16.73 -12.77
N PHE A 160 -1.25 -17.48 -12.46
CA PHE A 160 -2.25 -17.90 -13.44
C PHE A 160 -2.91 -16.71 -14.17
N ILE A 161 -3.18 -15.60 -13.47
CA ILE A 161 -3.72 -14.38 -14.07
C ILE A 161 -2.62 -13.68 -14.89
N SER A 162 -1.42 -13.54 -14.34
CA SER A 162 -0.28 -12.91 -15.00
C SER A 162 0.05 -13.59 -16.33
N GLU A 163 0.16 -14.92 -16.35
CA GLU A 163 0.44 -15.71 -17.55
C GLU A 163 -0.58 -15.48 -18.66
N ARG A 164 -1.86 -15.30 -18.33
CA ARG A 164 -2.90 -15.00 -19.31
C ARG A 164 -2.86 -13.58 -19.84
N LEU A 165 -2.32 -12.66 -19.08
CA LEU A 165 -2.21 -11.25 -19.49
C LEU A 165 -0.93 -10.97 -20.30
N VAL A 166 0.19 -11.59 -19.93
CA VAL A 166 1.51 -11.23 -20.45
C VAL A 166 2.33 -12.41 -21.01
N GLY A 167 1.81 -13.63 -20.90
CA GLY A 167 2.51 -14.87 -21.28
C GLY A 167 3.21 -15.51 -20.08
N SER A 168 3.67 -16.76 -20.29
CA SER A 168 4.31 -17.57 -19.23
C SER A 168 5.63 -16.96 -18.77
N ALA A 169 6.04 -17.30 -17.55
CA ALA A 169 7.35 -16.96 -17.00
C ALA A 169 8.49 -17.31 -17.99
N GLY A 170 9.41 -16.38 -18.21
CA GLY A 170 10.51 -16.52 -19.16
C GLY A 170 10.20 -16.06 -20.59
N THR A 171 8.97 -15.64 -20.93
CA THR A 171 8.71 -14.90 -22.16
C THR A 171 9.24 -13.47 -22.04
N GLU A 172 9.84 -12.92 -23.12
CA GLU A 172 10.22 -11.50 -23.11
C GLU A 172 9.00 -10.60 -22.96
N TRP A 173 8.72 -10.17 -21.74
CA TRP A 173 7.72 -9.15 -21.49
C TRP A 173 8.21 -7.80 -22.02
N LYS A 174 7.63 -7.37 -23.13
CA LYS A 174 7.85 -6.03 -23.68
C LYS A 174 6.83 -5.06 -23.08
N SER A 175 7.11 -4.55 -21.89
CA SER A 175 6.30 -3.48 -21.33
C SER A 175 6.24 -2.30 -22.31
N PRO A 176 5.04 -1.82 -22.66
CA PRO A 176 4.91 -0.65 -23.53
C PRO A 176 5.49 0.61 -22.91
N VAL A 177 5.61 0.65 -21.59
CA VAL A 177 6.09 1.81 -20.82
C VAL A 177 7.62 1.80 -20.68
N LYS A 178 8.26 0.61 -20.71
CA LYS A 178 9.71 0.47 -20.51
C LYS A 178 10.53 1.30 -21.50
N ALA A 179 10.07 1.38 -22.76
CA ALA A 179 10.74 2.20 -23.77
C ALA A 179 10.72 3.69 -23.41
N TRP A 180 9.66 4.17 -22.77
CA TRP A 180 9.52 5.58 -22.42
C TRP A 180 10.37 6.00 -21.22
N VAL A 181 10.59 5.08 -20.27
CA VAL A 181 11.38 5.37 -19.06
C VAL A 181 12.88 5.11 -19.26
N LYS A 182 13.28 4.41 -20.30
CA LYS A 182 14.66 3.99 -20.55
C LYS A 182 15.66 5.17 -20.56
N GLU A 183 15.33 6.22 -21.29
CA GLU A 183 16.22 7.39 -21.44
C GLU A 183 16.46 8.12 -20.10
N PRO A 184 15.43 8.53 -19.33
CA PRO A 184 15.65 9.16 -18.02
C PRO A 184 16.42 8.26 -17.05
N VAL A 185 16.18 6.94 -17.07
CA VAL A 185 16.91 5.99 -16.22
C VAL A 185 18.38 5.91 -16.63
N SER A 186 18.69 5.94 -17.95
CA SER A 186 20.09 5.97 -18.39
C SER A 186 20.80 7.24 -17.93
N TRP A 187 20.15 8.41 -17.98
CA TRP A 187 20.74 9.66 -17.48
C TRP A 187 21.05 9.60 -15.97
N ILE A 188 20.18 9.00 -15.17
CA ILE A 188 20.39 8.82 -13.73
C ILE A 188 21.59 7.89 -13.50
N ARG A 189 21.66 6.76 -14.22
CA ARG A 189 22.79 5.82 -14.15
C ARG A 189 24.09 6.50 -14.53
N ASP A 190 24.14 7.12 -15.71
CA ASP A 190 25.35 7.73 -16.26
C ASP A 190 25.83 8.89 -15.37
N PHE A 191 24.92 9.65 -14.75
CA PHE A 191 25.27 10.67 -13.76
C PHE A 191 26.03 10.06 -12.56
N TRP A 192 25.56 8.95 -12.01
CA TRP A 192 26.20 8.32 -10.87
C TRP A 192 27.48 7.55 -11.26
N GLU A 193 27.59 7.11 -12.51
CA GLU A 193 28.83 6.53 -13.05
C GLU A 193 29.99 7.55 -13.05
N LEU A 194 29.70 8.83 -13.26
CA LEU A 194 30.71 9.91 -13.17
C LEU A 194 31.22 10.15 -11.74
N VAL A 195 30.47 9.75 -10.69
CA VAL A 195 30.81 10.00 -9.30
C VAL A 195 31.77 8.95 -8.73
N GLY A 196 31.80 7.74 -9.29
CA GLY A 196 32.72 6.68 -8.82
C GLY A 196 32.65 5.40 -9.63
N SER A 197 33.75 4.65 -9.60
CA SER A 197 33.93 3.39 -10.35
C SER A 197 33.42 2.14 -9.60
N ASN A 198 32.98 2.27 -8.34
CA ASN A 198 32.49 1.15 -7.55
C ASN A 198 31.03 0.85 -7.90
N THR A 199 30.76 -0.29 -8.54
CA THR A 199 29.44 -0.71 -9.02
C THR A 199 28.41 -0.83 -7.89
N THR A 200 28.81 -1.30 -6.71
CA THR A 200 27.91 -1.38 -5.55
C THR A 200 27.46 0.00 -5.07
N VAL A 201 28.41 0.95 -4.96
CA VAL A 201 28.10 2.34 -4.57
C VAL A 201 27.23 3.01 -5.61
N GLN A 202 27.56 2.85 -6.90
CA GLN A 202 26.76 3.35 -8.00
C GLN A 202 25.34 2.79 -7.95
N GLY A 203 25.18 1.48 -7.81
CA GLY A 203 23.89 0.82 -7.69
C GLY A 203 23.07 1.35 -6.53
N LEU A 204 23.69 1.51 -5.33
CA LEU A 204 23.01 2.09 -4.17
C LEU A 204 22.56 3.53 -4.40
N LEU A 205 23.33 4.36 -5.08
CA LEU A 205 22.97 5.75 -5.39
C LEU A 205 21.83 5.81 -6.41
N VAL A 206 21.81 4.92 -7.38
CA VAL A 206 20.70 4.80 -8.36
C VAL A 206 19.42 4.31 -7.65
N VAL A 207 19.54 3.30 -6.75
CA VAL A 207 18.41 2.82 -5.90
C VAL A 207 17.87 3.96 -5.04
N PHE A 208 18.74 4.68 -4.35
CA PHE A 208 18.34 5.81 -3.51
C PHE A 208 17.62 6.89 -4.31
N THR A 209 18.14 7.23 -5.48
CA THR A 209 17.51 8.20 -6.40
C THR A 209 16.14 7.72 -6.85
N GLY A 210 16.02 6.45 -7.26
CA GLY A 210 14.76 5.82 -7.62
C GLY A 210 13.73 5.87 -6.47
N LEU A 211 14.16 5.55 -5.25
CA LEU A 211 13.31 5.61 -4.06
C LEU A 211 12.82 7.05 -3.78
N VAL A 212 13.70 8.04 -3.84
CA VAL A 212 13.33 9.46 -3.66
C VAL A 212 12.32 9.89 -4.73
N ILE A 213 12.53 9.53 -5.98
CA ILE A 213 11.61 9.82 -7.09
C ILE A 213 10.24 9.19 -6.82
N ILE A 214 10.19 7.91 -6.41
CA ILE A 214 8.94 7.21 -6.06
C ILE A 214 8.19 7.98 -4.97
N LEU A 215 8.86 8.30 -3.86
CA LEU A 215 8.24 8.97 -2.71
C LEU A 215 7.71 10.36 -3.07
N VAL A 216 8.51 11.15 -3.77
CA VAL A 216 8.13 12.50 -4.22
C VAL A 216 6.95 12.41 -5.19
N ALA A 217 7.04 11.57 -6.22
CA ALA A 217 5.98 11.41 -7.20
C ALA A 217 4.65 11.00 -6.55
N LEU A 218 4.64 9.96 -5.71
CA LEU A 218 3.43 9.50 -5.01
C LEU A 218 2.84 10.56 -4.08
N THR A 219 3.69 11.31 -3.37
CA THR A 219 3.24 12.42 -2.51
C THR A 219 2.51 13.48 -3.32
N PHE A 220 3.08 13.91 -4.44
CA PHE A 220 2.46 14.92 -5.29
C PHE A 220 1.26 14.39 -6.09
N ILE A 221 1.27 13.13 -6.54
CA ILE A 221 0.09 12.47 -7.13
C ILE A 221 -1.06 12.54 -6.14
N THR A 222 -0.86 12.05 -4.92
CA THR A 222 -1.87 12.01 -3.86
C THR A 222 -2.42 13.41 -3.56
N LYS A 223 -1.54 14.42 -3.42
CA LYS A 223 -1.93 15.81 -3.16
C LYS A 223 -2.81 16.39 -4.28
N ASN A 224 -2.43 16.18 -5.54
CA ASN A 224 -3.17 16.71 -6.69
C ASN A 224 -4.49 15.93 -6.90
N MET A 225 -4.47 14.60 -6.80
CA MET A 225 -5.67 13.77 -6.91
C MET A 225 -6.70 14.10 -5.83
N ARG A 226 -6.28 14.23 -4.56
CA ARG A 226 -7.17 14.67 -3.48
C ARG A 226 -7.89 15.97 -3.83
N SER A 227 -7.18 16.95 -4.38
CA SER A 227 -7.77 18.23 -4.78
C SER A 227 -8.72 18.11 -5.98
N LEU A 228 -8.49 17.16 -6.90
CA LEU A 228 -9.35 16.93 -8.07
C LEU A 228 -10.66 16.22 -7.72
N VAL A 229 -10.66 15.39 -6.67
CA VAL A 229 -11.81 14.53 -6.34
C VAL A 229 -12.50 14.89 -5.02
N ALA A 230 -12.08 15.94 -4.32
CA ALA A 230 -12.59 16.33 -3.00
C ALA A 230 -14.13 16.41 -2.95
N ASP A 231 -14.75 17.14 -3.89
CA ASP A 231 -16.19 17.32 -3.95
C ASP A 231 -16.96 16.02 -4.27
N ARG A 232 -16.34 15.14 -5.05
CA ARG A 232 -16.92 13.82 -5.38
C ARG A 232 -16.82 12.89 -4.17
N MET A 233 -15.73 12.96 -3.44
CA MET A 233 -15.50 12.20 -2.22
C MET A 233 -16.54 12.52 -1.16
N GLU A 234 -16.80 13.82 -0.88
CA GLU A 234 -17.82 14.26 0.06
C GLU A 234 -19.20 13.77 -0.33
N ARG A 235 -19.58 13.90 -1.60
CA ARG A 235 -20.86 13.37 -2.12
C ARG A 235 -20.97 11.85 -1.98
N SER A 236 -19.89 11.11 -2.23
CA SER A 236 -19.86 9.65 -2.11
C SER A 236 -20.02 9.20 -0.66
N PHE A 237 -19.37 9.89 0.29
CA PHE A 237 -19.56 9.62 1.72
C PHE A 237 -20.99 9.92 2.17
N ASN A 238 -21.56 11.03 1.73
CA ASN A 238 -22.94 11.40 2.04
C ASN A 238 -23.97 10.37 1.46
N ALA A 239 -23.74 9.90 0.24
CA ALA A 239 -24.56 8.85 -0.37
C ALA A 239 -24.48 7.51 0.38
N MET A 240 -23.30 7.18 0.93
CA MET A 240 -23.06 5.99 1.74
C MET A 240 -23.83 6.03 3.06
N LEU A 241 -23.98 7.21 3.68
CA LEU A 241 -24.75 7.39 4.91
C LEU A 241 -26.23 7.07 4.73
N GLY A 242 -26.75 7.20 3.51
CA GLY A 242 -28.18 7.07 3.22
C GLY A 242 -28.67 5.69 2.78
N ARG A 243 -27.89 4.85 2.09
CA ARG A 243 -28.40 3.66 1.35
C ARG A 243 -27.43 2.49 1.15
N GLY A 244 -26.24 2.49 1.71
CA GLY A 244 -25.19 1.53 1.29
C GLY A 244 -25.29 0.16 1.93
N GLY A 245 -25.66 -0.87 1.17
CA GLY A 245 -25.27 -2.25 1.49
C GLY A 245 -23.74 -2.38 1.52
N GLY A 246 -23.22 -3.36 2.30
CA GLY A 246 -21.77 -3.49 2.51
C GLY A 246 -20.95 -3.58 1.21
N MET A 247 -21.46 -4.22 0.16
CA MET A 247 -20.78 -4.31 -1.14
C MET A 247 -20.65 -2.95 -1.82
N VAL A 248 -21.66 -2.10 -1.76
CA VAL A 248 -21.61 -0.73 -2.30
C VAL A 248 -20.55 0.09 -1.58
N ALA A 249 -20.44 -0.06 -0.26
CA ALA A 249 -19.42 0.62 0.53
C ALA A 249 -18.00 0.14 0.19
N ILE A 250 -17.79 -1.16 -0.08
CA ILE A 250 -16.51 -1.70 -0.58
C ILE A 250 -16.15 -1.05 -1.92
N ILE A 251 -17.08 -1.06 -2.88
CA ILE A 251 -16.84 -0.47 -4.23
C ILE A 251 -16.55 1.02 -4.11
N LEU A 252 -17.27 1.76 -3.30
CA LEU A 252 -17.03 3.19 -3.08
C LEU A 252 -15.66 3.44 -2.44
N GLY A 253 -15.29 2.68 -1.39
CA GLY A 253 -13.97 2.76 -0.78
C GLY A 253 -12.85 2.48 -1.76
N MET A 254 -13.02 1.47 -2.62
CA MET A 254 -12.09 1.13 -3.69
C MET A 254 -11.96 2.29 -4.69
N LEU A 255 -13.06 2.79 -5.23
CA LEU A 255 -13.06 3.87 -6.24
C LEU A 255 -12.47 5.17 -5.68
N ILE A 256 -12.80 5.53 -4.43
CA ILE A 256 -12.22 6.70 -3.77
C ILE A 256 -10.69 6.51 -3.63
N THR A 257 -10.25 5.34 -3.18
CA THR A 257 -8.81 5.07 -2.99
C THR A 257 -8.05 5.06 -4.31
N ILE A 258 -8.59 4.45 -5.37
CA ILE A 258 -8.02 4.52 -6.71
C ILE A 258 -7.89 5.98 -7.16
N SER A 259 -8.94 6.77 -6.93
CA SER A 259 -8.95 8.19 -7.32
C SER A 259 -7.97 9.05 -6.53
N VAL A 260 -7.78 8.77 -5.23
CA VAL A 260 -6.87 9.53 -4.35
C VAL A 260 -5.46 8.95 -4.36
N GLN A 261 -5.28 7.70 -4.80
CA GLN A 261 -4.02 6.94 -4.73
C GLN A 261 -3.47 6.79 -3.30
N SER A 262 -4.37 6.77 -2.30
CA SER A 262 -4.01 6.62 -0.89
C SER A 262 -5.16 6.06 -0.06
N SER A 263 -5.02 4.83 0.44
CA SER A 263 -5.97 4.24 1.37
C SER A 263 -5.95 4.94 2.73
N SER A 264 -4.79 5.39 3.18
CA SER A 264 -4.67 6.12 4.46
C SER A 264 -5.49 7.42 4.44
N ILE A 265 -5.57 8.14 3.33
CA ILE A 265 -6.43 9.32 3.21
C ILE A 265 -7.90 8.91 3.23
N THR A 266 -8.28 7.90 2.45
CA THR A 266 -9.66 7.41 2.40
C THR A 266 -10.16 6.99 3.77
N THR A 267 -9.35 6.25 4.53
CA THR A 267 -9.71 5.72 5.84
C THR A 267 -9.59 6.76 6.95
N SER A 268 -8.61 7.68 6.89
CA SER A 268 -8.46 8.76 7.87
C SER A 268 -9.67 9.71 7.94
N ILE A 269 -10.43 9.86 6.86
CA ILE A 269 -11.66 10.65 6.86
C ILE A 269 -12.77 9.95 7.66
N LEU A 270 -12.78 8.61 7.69
CA LEU A 270 -13.77 7.85 8.44
C LEU A 270 -13.59 8.00 9.96
N ILE A 271 -12.36 8.24 10.42
CA ILE A 271 -12.01 8.29 11.85
C ILE A 271 -12.73 9.43 12.57
N PRO A 272 -12.62 10.71 12.17
CA PRO A 272 -13.37 11.79 12.83
C PRO A 272 -14.88 11.66 12.63
N LEU A 273 -15.38 11.15 11.50
CA LEU A 273 -16.80 10.89 11.28
C LEU A 273 -17.36 9.82 12.24
N ALA A 274 -16.59 8.76 12.47
CA ALA A 274 -16.92 7.75 13.47
C ALA A 274 -16.82 8.31 14.89
N GLY A 275 -15.76 9.06 15.20
CA GLY A 275 -15.56 9.74 16.48
C GLY A 275 -16.75 10.63 16.84
N ALA A 276 -17.19 11.48 15.93
CA ALA A 276 -18.36 12.33 16.09
C ALA A 276 -19.71 11.55 16.12
N GLY A 277 -19.70 10.25 15.82
CA GLY A 277 -20.90 9.42 15.78
C GLY A 277 -21.76 9.60 14.51
N VAL A 278 -21.23 10.27 13.50
CA VAL A 278 -21.91 10.48 12.20
C VAL A 278 -22.01 9.15 11.42
N ILE A 279 -20.97 8.31 11.51
CA ILE A 279 -20.96 6.99 10.90
C ILE A 279 -20.75 5.89 11.95
N LYS A 280 -21.49 4.80 11.82
CA LYS A 280 -21.30 3.61 12.68
C LYS A 280 -20.09 2.80 12.18
N LEU A 281 -19.35 2.18 13.09
CA LEU A 281 -18.19 1.33 12.76
C LEU A 281 -18.52 0.26 11.73
N ARG A 282 -19.67 -0.40 11.83
CA ARG A 282 -20.14 -1.42 10.86
C ARG A 282 -20.34 -0.89 9.44
N ASN A 283 -20.55 0.42 9.27
CA ASN A 283 -20.67 1.06 7.96
C ASN A 283 -19.30 1.55 7.45
N ALA A 284 -18.41 1.98 8.35
CA ALA A 284 -17.05 2.36 8.01
C ALA A 284 -16.20 1.15 7.57
N TYR A 285 -16.38 0.00 8.22
CA TYR A 285 -15.60 -1.21 7.99
C TYR A 285 -15.55 -1.66 6.51
N PRO A 286 -16.65 -1.83 5.77
CA PRO A 286 -16.55 -2.23 4.35
C PRO A 286 -15.86 -1.19 3.47
N VAL A 287 -15.88 0.10 3.84
CA VAL A 287 -15.12 1.14 3.10
C VAL A 287 -13.62 0.91 3.24
N THR A 288 -13.14 0.53 4.43
CA THR A 288 -11.72 0.21 4.66
C THR A 288 -11.28 -0.99 3.86
N LEU A 289 -12.16 -2.00 3.70
CA LEU A 289 -11.89 -3.17 2.85
C LEU A 289 -11.72 -2.78 1.38
N GLY A 290 -12.61 -1.92 0.88
CA GLY A 290 -12.50 -1.37 -0.46
C GLY A 290 -11.23 -0.54 -0.65
N ALA A 291 -10.86 0.25 0.36
CA ALA A 291 -9.63 1.03 0.32
C ALA A 291 -8.37 0.16 0.19
N ASN A 292 -8.33 -1.00 0.83
CA ASN A 292 -7.24 -1.98 0.65
C ASN A 292 -7.12 -2.42 -0.82
N VAL A 293 -8.22 -2.85 -1.43
CA VAL A 293 -8.22 -3.25 -2.84
C VAL A 293 -7.82 -2.07 -3.74
N GLY A 294 -8.32 -0.87 -3.46
CA GLY A 294 -7.96 0.34 -4.24
C GLY A 294 -6.47 0.67 -4.22
N THR A 295 -5.77 0.38 -3.13
CA THR A 295 -4.32 0.63 -3.01
C THR A 295 -3.50 -0.24 -3.98
N THR A 296 -3.99 -1.43 -4.34
CA THR A 296 -3.25 -2.37 -5.19
C THR A 296 -3.01 -1.85 -6.60
N ILE A 297 -3.80 -0.90 -7.07
CA ILE A 297 -3.62 -0.23 -8.37
C ILE A 297 -2.24 0.42 -8.48
N THR A 298 -1.67 0.94 -7.39
CA THR A 298 -0.33 1.54 -7.43
C THR A 298 0.74 0.47 -7.71
N ALA A 299 0.62 -0.72 -7.13
CA ALA A 299 1.53 -1.84 -7.40
C ALA A 299 1.39 -2.33 -8.86
N LEU A 300 0.16 -2.38 -9.38
CA LEU A 300 -0.08 -2.70 -10.80
C LEU A 300 0.53 -1.65 -11.74
N LEU A 301 0.44 -0.35 -11.40
CA LEU A 301 1.12 0.70 -12.16
C LEU A 301 2.65 0.53 -12.10
N ALA A 302 3.20 0.22 -10.92
CA ALA A 302 4.64 -0.03 -10.77
C ALA A 302 5.11 -1.20 -11.65
N SER A 303 4.33 -2.29 -11.73
CA SER A 303 4.67 -3.46 -12.56
C SER A 303 4.73 -3.15 -14.07
N LEU A 304 4.04 -2.09 -14.53
CA LEU A 304 4.15 -1.65 -15.93
C LEU A 304 5.52 -1.06 -16.28
N ALA A 305 6.25 -0.53 -15.30
CA ALA A 305 7.62 -0.03 -15.51
C ALA A 305 8.66 -1.15 -15.41
N ALA A 306 8.28 -2.29 -14.88
CA ALA A 306 9.14 -3.43 -14.64
C ALA A 306 9.45 -4.22 -15.93
N SER A 307 10.56 -4.96 -15.92
CA SER A 307 11.04 -5.74 -17.04
C SER A 307 10.68 -7.22 -16.97
N SER A 308 10.00 -7.66 -15.93
CA SER A 308 9.71 -9.07 -15.72
C SER A 308 8.22 -9.35 -15.48
N PRO A 309 7.68 -10.49 -15.94
CA PRO A 309 6.31 -10.94 -15.64
C PRO A 309 6.08 -11.13 -14.14
N GLU A 310 7.11 -11.53 -13.38
CA GLU A 310 7.07 -11.78 -11.95
C GLU A 310 6.67 -10.51 -11.17
N ALA A 311 7.09 -9.34 -11.66
CA ALA A 311 6.67 -8.05 -11.09
C ALA A 311 5.16 -7.84 -11.18
N LEU A 312 4.53 -8.23 -12.29
CA LEU A 312 3.08 -8.22 -12.43
C LEU A 312 2.43 -9.26 -11.52
N THR A 313 3.03 -10.45 -11.40
CA THR A 313 2.55 -11.51 -10.50
C THR A 313 2.48 -11.01 -9.06
N VAL A 314 3.51 -10.34 -8.55
CA VAL A 314 3.50 -9.77 -7.20
C VAL A 314 2.46 -8.66 -7.04
N ALA A 315 2.29 -7.81 -8.04
CA ALA A 315 1.26 -6.77 -8.00
C ALA A 315 -0.16 -7.38 -8.00
N LEU A 316 -0.37 -8.47 -8.74
CA LEU A 316 -1.60 -9.27 -8.72
C LEU A 316 -1.77 -10.04 -7.40
N ALA A 317 -0.69 -10.56 -6.81
CA ALA A 317 -0.72 -11.22 -5.51
C ALA A 317 -1.21 -10.24 -4.42
N HIS A 318 -0.81 -8.98 -4.46
CA HIS A 318 -1.34 -7.95 -3.58
C HIS A 318 -2.86 -7.79 -3.73
N THR A 319 -3.36 -7.76 -4.96
CA THR A 319 -4.81 -7.68 -5.24
C THR A 319 -5.53 -8.94 -4.76
N THR A 320 -5.00 -10.11 -5.09
CA THR A 320 -5.55 -11.43 -4.74
C THR A 320 -5.63 -11.61 -3.22
N PHE A 321 -4.57 -11.23 -2.48
CA PHE A 321 -4.57 -11.25 -1.01
C PHE A 321 -5.73 -10.43 -0.43
N ASN A 322 -5.93 -9.20 -0.89
CA ASN A 322 -7.00 -8.35 -0.38
C ASN A 322 -8.40 -8.88 -0.74
N VAL A 323 -8.58 -9.41 -1.97
CA VAL A 323 -9.84 -10.01 -2.40
C VAL A 323 -10.13 -11.27 -1.58
N PHE A 324 -9.15 -12.17 -1.41
CA PHE A 324 -9.33 -13.39 -0.61
C PHE A 324 -9.56 -13.07 0.87
N GLY A 325 -8.90 -12.05 1.42
CA GLY A 325 -9.20 -11.55 2.77
C GLY A 325 -10.65 -11.11 2.93
N ILE A 326 -11.20 -10.39 1.94
CA ILE A 326 -12.62 -10.00 1.93
C ILE A 326 -13.52 -11.24 1.82
N LEU A 327 -13.20 -12.17 0.93
CA LEU A 327 -13.98 -13.40 0.78
C LEU A 327 -13.98 -14.24 2.06
N ALA A 328 -12.83 -14.40 2.70
CA ALA A 328 -12.68 -15.19 3.91
C ALA A 328 -13.33 -14.56 5.15
N LEU A 329 -13.15 -13.23 5.35
CA LEU A 329 -13.52 -12.58 6.61
C LEU A 329 -14.78 -11.72 6.51
N TYR A 330 -15.14 -11.20 5.32
CA TYR A 330 -16.30 -10.33 5.19
C TYR A 330 -17.52 -11.00 4.55
N VAL A 331 -17.30 -11.83 3.53
CA VAL A 331 -18.42 -12.53 2.86
C VAL A 331 -19.00 -13.63 3.75
N VAL A 332 -18.17 -14.30 4.55
CA VAL A 332 -18.62 -15.34 5.50
C VAL A 332 -19.35 -14.72 6.70
N PRO A 333 -20.68 -14.92 6.86
CA PRO A 333 -21.47 -14.19 7.88
C PRO A 333 -20.99 -14.45 9.32
N LEU A 334 -20.49 -15.65 9.60
CA LEU A 334 -20.06 -16.08 10.94
C LEU A 334 -18.86 -15.24 11.46
N VAL A 335 -17.93 -14.87 10.58
CA VAL A 335 -16.68 -14.17 10.94
C VAL A 335 -16.68 -12.70 10.55
N ARG A 336 -17.68 -12.25 9.79
CA ARG A 336 -17.77 -10.89 9.22
C ARG A 336 -17.48 -9.77 10.21
N TYR A 337 -17.96 -9.88 11.43
CA TYR A 337 -17.84 -8.85 12.45
C TYR A 337 -16.78 -9.15 13.51
N VAL A 338 -15.97 -10.19 13.33
CA VAL A 338 -14.85 -10.47 14.25
C VAL A 338 -13.87 -9.30 14.31
N PRO A 339 -13.41 -8.71 13.18
CA PRO A 339 -12.55 -7.53 13.23
C PRO A 339 -13.20 -6.33 13.94
N VAL A 340 -14.52 -6.13 13.72
CA VAL A 340 -15.29 -5.06 14.36
C VAL A 340 -15.34 -5.24 15.88
N THR A 341 -15.68 -6.44 16.33
CA THR A 341 -15.75 -6.76 17.77
C THR A 341 -14.38 -6.66 18.44
N ALA A 342 -13.30 -7.08 17.76
CA ALA A 342 -11.94 -6.94 18.25
C ALA A 342 -11.55 -5.47 18.41
N ALA A 343 -11.88 -4.64 17.41
CA ALA A 343 -11.62 -3.20 17.45
C ALA A 343 -12.40 -2.48 18.56
N GLU A 344 -13.68 -2.82 18.74
CA GLU A 344 -14.51 -2.28 19.83
C GLU A 344 -13.94 -2.64 21.22
N ARG A 345 -13.57 -3.91 21.42
CA ARG A 345 -12.94 -4.35 22.68
C ARG A 345 -11.61 -3.64 22.95
N MET A 346 -10.78 -3.52 21.91
CA MET A 346 -9.50 -2.83 22.03
C MET A 346 -9.71 -1.33 22.36
N ALA A 347 -10.70 -0.69 21.76
CA ALA A 347 -11.06 0.68 22.06
C ALA A 347 -11.54 0.86 23.50
N ASP A 348 -12.34 -0.05 24.03
CA ASP A 348 -12.79 -0.04 25.42
C ASP A 348 -11.62 -0.17 26.42
N ILE A 349 -10.61 -0.98 26.09
CA ILE A 349 -9.38 -1.09 26.88
C ILE A 349 -8.57 0.20 26.78
N ALA A 350 -8.42 0.77 25.58
CA ALA A 350 -7.67 1.98 25.30
C ALA A 350 -8.26 3.22 26.00
N VAL A 351 -9.57 3.31 26.12
CA VAL A 351 -10.24 4.39 26.88
C VAL A 351 -9.93 4.30 28.37
N LYS A 352 -9.93 3.09 28.93
CA LYS A 352 -9.61 2.88 30.36
C LYS A 352 -8.14 3.14 30.68
N ARG A 353 -7.24 2.82 29.74
CA ARG A 353 -5.79 2.97 29.90
C ARG A 353 -5.17 3.48 28.60
N ARG A 354 -5.13 4.79 28.44
CA ARG A 354 -4.65 5.48 27.22
C ARG A 354 -3.22 5.11 26.84
N THR A 355 -2.38 4.76 27.82
CA THR A 355 -1.02 4.26 27.58
C THR A 355 -1.01 2.95 26.81
N LEU A 356 -2.03 2.10 26.92
CA LEU A 356 -2.14 0.86 26.16
C LEU A 356 -2.41 1.10 24.67
N ALA A 357 -3.10 2.21 24.32
CA ALA A 357 -3.27 2.59 22.92
C ALA A 357 -1.92 2.93 22.26
N VAL A 358 -1.08 3.70 22.97
CA VAL A 358 0.26 4.05 22.50
C VAL A 358 1.17 2.81 22.48
N ALA A 359 1.11 1.99 23.54
CA ALA A 359 1.86 0.75 23.62
C ALA A 359 1.49 -0.23 22.49
N TYR A 360 0.20 -0.31 22.14
CA TYR A 360 -0.26 -1.13 21.00
C TYR A 360 0.42 -0.72 19.71
N VAL A 361 0.46 0.58 19.40
CA VAL A 361 1.13 1.09 18.18
C VAL A 361 2.61 0.72 18.19
N ALA A 362 3.31 1.01 19.29
CA ALA A 362 4.75 0.73 19.39
C ALA A 362 5.05 -0.78 19.28
N VAL A 363 4.27 -1.63 19.97
CA VAL A 363 4.51 -3.07 20.01
C VAL A 363 4.12 -3.72 18.69
N ALA A 364 2.91 -3.47 18.18
CA ALA A 364 2.40 -4.17 17.00
C ALA A 364 3.14 -3.78 15.71
N PHE A 365 3.54 -2.52 15.58
CA PHE A 365 4.09 -1.99 14.33
C PHE A 365 5.61 -1.79 14.33
N ILE A 366 6.26 -1.81 15.50
CA ILE A 366 7.70 -1.59 15.60
C ILE A 366 8.39 -2.74 16.33
N VAL A 367 8.04 -3.00 17.60
CA VAL A 367 8.80 -3.93 18.45
C VAL A 367 8.69 -5.37 17.96
N MET A 368 7.45 -5.86 17.74
CA MET A 368 7.25 -7.23 17.25
C MET A 368 7.88 -7.46 15.87
N PRO A 369 7.68 -6.57 14.88
CA PRO A 369 8.35 -6.75 13.59
C PRO A 369 9.88 -6.67 13.68
N LEU A 370 10.46 -5.79 14.52
CA LEU A 370 11.92 -5.76 14.74
C LEU A 370 12.45 -7.06 15.34
N ILE A 371 11.73 -7.62 16.33
CA ILE A 371 12.08 -8.92 16.91
C ILE A 371 11.97 -10.01 15.85
N GLY A 372 10.91 -10.00 15.04
CA GLY A 372 10.71 -10.98 13.97
C GLY A 372 11.86 -10.98 12.97
N VAL A 373 12.31 -9.81 12.53
CA VAL A 373 13.49 -9.70 11.65
C VAL A 373 14.77 -10.12 12.35
N ALA A 374 14.99 -9.70 13.61
CA ALA A 374 16.23 -10.00 14.32
C ALA A 374 16.40 -11.49 14.69
N VAL A 375 15.31 -12.22 14.84
CA VAL A 375 15.32 -13.64 15.28
C VAL A 375 15.24 -14.60 14.10
N LEU A 376 14.54 -14.22 13.04
CA LEU A 376 14.17 -15.11 11.92
C LEU A 376 14.80 -14.72 10.58
N GLY A 377 15.29 -13.49 10.45
CA GLY A 377 16.00 -12.95 9.28
C GLY A 377 17.52 -12.99 9.46
#